data_1d57d96d916e9f69341f0b89cb4200ac
#
_entry.id   1d57d96d916e9f69341f0b89cb4200ac
#
_cell.length_a   1.000
_cell.length_b   1.000
_cell.length_c   1.000
_cell.angle_alpha   90.00
_cell.angle_beta   90.00
_cell.angle_gamma   90.00
#
_symmetry.space_group_name_H-M   'P 1'
#
loop_
_entity.id
_entity.type
_entity.pdbx_description
1 polymer ?
#
loop_
_entity_poly.entity_id
_entity_poly.type
_entity_poly.pdbx_seq_one_letter_code
_entity_poly.pdbx_strand_id
1 'polypeptide(L)'
;MKTIEETVITYLNTDGHIDGFEVSGLVPKNATSSSSFITVEKNGTSISDRKRIYALSASIYAPSQIKAAEAADALALTLIAMPEHVENVASVIIDTVTIYPDPDTPYHHRFMVNFRIYTPL
;
A
#
# COMPACT_ATOMS: atom_id res chain seq x y z
N MET A 1 -18.01 10.61 -0.74
CA MET A 1 -17.58 9.41 0.03
C MET A 1 -16.31 8.87 -0.57
N LYS A 2 -15.30 8.65 0.24
CA LYS A 2 -14.02 8.09 -0.24
C LYS A 2 -14.11 6.58 -0.39
N THR A 3 -13.49 6.06 -1.45
CA THR A 3 -13.25 4.64 -1.57
C THR A 3 -12.19 4.20 -0.55
N ILE A 4 -12.06 2.91 -0.33
CA ILE A 4 -11.02 2.40 0.58
C ILE A 4 -9.61 2.70 0.04
N GLU A 5 -9.44 2.64 -1.28
CA GLU A 5 -8.16 2.97 -1.92
C GLU A 5 -7.78 4.43 -1.65
N GLU A 6 -8.74 5.35 -1.82
CA GLU A 6 -8.51 6.77 -1.54
C GLU A 6 -8.18 7.01 -0.07
N THR A 7 -8.83 6.29 0.83
CA THR A 7 -8.56 6.38 2.25
C THR A 7 -7.13 5.95 2.58
N VAL A 8 -6.69 4.85 2.01
CA VAL A 8 -5.31 4.36 2.20
C VAL A 8 -4.31 5.34 1.62
N ILE A 9 -4.55 5.82 0.40
CA ILE A 9 -3.66 6.77 -0.28
C ILE A 9 -3.55 8.05 0.54
N THR A 10 -4.66 8.58 1.01
CA THR A 10 -4.65 9.80 1.83
C THR A 10 -3.88 9.60 3.13
N TYR A 11 -4.09 8.47 3.81
CA TYR A 11 -3.37 8.14 5.03
C TYR A 11 -1.86 8.08 4.78
N LEU A 12 -1.45 7.37 3.73
CA LEU A 12 -0.04 7.18 3.40
C LEU A 12 0.64 8.46 2.89
N ASN A 13 -0.12 9.45 2.45
CA ASN A 13 0.44 10.75 2.05
C ASN A 13 0.36 11.79 3.17
N THR A 14 -0.21 11.46 4.31
CA THR A 14 -0.35 12.36 5.45
C THR A 14 0.26 11.74 6.71
N ASP A 15 -0.55 11.14 7.57
CA ASP A 15 -0.11 10.61 8.87
C ASP A 15 0.85 9.43 8.75
N GLY A 16 0.69 8.61 7.73
CA GLY A 16 1.52 7.42 7.48
C GLY A 16 2.57 7.63 6.40
N HIS A 17 3.09 8.82 6.26
CA HIS A 17 4.03 9.15 5.20
C HIS A 17 5.32 8.31 5.24
N ILE A 18 5.69 7.78 4.08
CA ILE A 18 6.96 7.06 3.89
C ILE A 18 7.91 8.02 3.18
N ASP A 19 9.01 8.36 3.81
CA ASP A 19 9.97 9.34 3.29
C ASP A 19 10.49 8.98 1.91
N GLY A 20 10.37 9.94 0.98
CA GLY A 20 10.87 9.78 -0.38
C GLY A 20 9.92 9.03 -1.31
N PHE A 21 8.73 8.65 -0.86
CA PHE A 21 7.76 7.92 -1.67
C PHE A 21 6.44 8.68 -1.78
N GLU A 22 5.97 8.85 -3.00
CA GLU A 22 4.63 9.30 -3.31
C GLU A 22 3.71 8.09 -3.43
N VAL A 23 2.47 8.23 -2.95
CA VAL A 23 1.48 7.15 -3.00
C VAL A 23 0.33 7.57 -3.89
N SER A 24 -0.04 6.72 -4.85
CA SER A 24 -1.14 6.96 -5.77
C SER A 24 -1.78 5.65 -6.20
N GLY A 25 -2.86 5.74 -6.98
CA GLY A 25 -3.52 4.56 -7.52
C GLY A 25 -2.94 4.04 -8.83
N LEU A 26 -2.07 4.82 -9.46
CA LEU A 26 -1.50 4.49 -10.77
C LEU A 26 -0.02 4.81 -10.79
N VAL A 27 0.72 4.09 -11.64
CA VAL A 27 2.13 4.40 -11.88
C VAL A 27 2.23 5.82 -12.45
N PRO A 28 3.08 6.69 -11.88
CA PRO A 28 3.24 8.04 -12.40
C PRO A 28 3.71 8.03 -13.85
N LYS A 29 3.18 8.94 -14.66
CA LYS A 29 3.51 9.03 -16.09
C LYS A 29 4.99 9.33 -16.34
N ASN A 30 5.63 10.02 -15.42
CA ASN A 30 7.03 10.42 -15.53
C ASN A 30 7.97 9.47 -14.80
N ALA A 31 7.49 8.28 -14.41
CA ALA A 31 8.31 7.32 -13.68
C ALA A 31 9.51 6.85 -14.52
N THR A 32 10.67 6.82 -13.88
CA THR A 32 11.92 6.32 -14.45
C THR A 32 12.52 5.28 -13.54
N SER A 33 13.62 4.66 -13.95
CA SER A 33 14.34 3.68 -13.14
C SER A 33 14.86 4.25 -11.81
N SER A 34 14.94 5.57 -11.68
CA SER A 34 15.37 6.23 -10.44
C SER A 34 14.21 6.75 -9.59
N SER A 35 12.97 6.53 -10.02
CA SER A 35 11.80 6.99 -9.29
C SER A 35 11.49 6.09 -8.09
N SER A 36 10.94 6.70 -7.03
CA SER A 36 10.47 5.99 -5.85
C SER A 36 8.99 6.34 -5.65
N PHE A 37 8.13 5.33 -5.71
CA PHE A 37 6.69 5.56 -5.56
C PHE A 37 6.00 4.28 -5.11
N ILE A 38 4.79 4.44 -4.59
CA ILE A 38 3.93 3.34 -4.12
C ILE A 38 2.59 3.46 -4.83
N THR A 39 2.08 2.33 -5.33
CA THR A 39 0.73 2.27 -5.88
C THR A 39 -0.15 1.38 -5.00
N VAL A 40 -1.43 1.73 -4.89
CA VAL A 40 -2.39 0.99 -4.07
C VAL A 40 -3.56 0.57 -4.96
N GLU A 41 -3.93 -0.70 -4.89
CA GLU A 41 -5.11 -1.20 -5.60
C GLU A 41 -5.93 -2.12 -4.71
N LYS A 42 -7.23 -2.13 -4.93
CA LYS A 42 -8.14 -3.04 -4.24
C LYS A 42 -8.33 -4.29 -5.09
N ASN A 43 -8.14 -5.46 -4.47
CA ASN A 43 -8.30 -6.74 -5.14
C ASN A 43 -9.69 -7.33 -4.96
N GLY A 44 -10.35 -7.01 -3.86
CA GLY A 44 -11.70 -7.50 -3.61
C GLY A 44 -12.27 -6.99 -2.30
N THR A 45 -13.56 -7.26 -2.11
CA THR A 45 -14.29 -6.91 -0.91
C THR A 45 -15.16 -8.10 -0.52
N SER A 46 -15.17 -8.43 0.76
CA SER A 46 -16.09 -9.43 1.29
C SER A 46 -16.79 -8.89 2.53
N ILE A 47 -17.92 -9.49 2.86
CA ILE A 47 -18.70 -9.12 4.04
C ILE A 47 -18.90 -10.37 4.86
N SER A 48 -18.53 -10.32 6.12
CA SER A 48 -18.66 -11.44 7.04
C SER A 48 -18.87 -10.91 8.46
N ASP A 49 -19.84 -11.47 9.15
CA ASP A 49 -20.04 -11.23 10.58
C ASP A 49 -20.07 -9.75 10.95
N ARG A 50 -20.86 -8.96 10.21
CA ARG A 50 -21.03 -7.49 10.40
C ARG A 50 -19.77 -6.68 10.13
N LYS A 51 -18.83 -7.25 9.42
CA LYS A 51 -17.60 -6.59 9.03
C LYS A 51 -17.47 -6.56 7.53
N ARG A 52 -16.87 -5.51 7.04
CA ARG A 52 -16.45 -5.43 5.64
C ARG A 52 -14.95 -5.63 5.60
N ILE A 53 -14.51 -6.53 4.73
CA ILE A 53 -13.11 -6.91 4.61
C ILE A 53 -12.64 -6.54 3.22
N TYR A 54 -11.65 -5.66 3.14
CA TYR A 54 -11.06 -5.25 1.88
C TYR A 54 -9.70 -5.91 1.73
N ALA A 55 -9.48 -6.57 0.60
CA ALA A 55 -8.18 -7.10 0.22
C ALA A 55 -7.51 -6.11 -0.73
N LEU A 56 -6.33 -5.65 -0.36
CA LEU A 56 -5.59 -4.66 -1.12
C LEU A 56 -4.15 -5.11 -1.33
N SER A 57 -3.52 -4.51 -2.34
CA SER A 57 -2.10 -4.65 -2.60
C SER A 57 -1.47 -3.28 -2.73
N ALA A 58 -0.32 -3.10 -2.11
CA ALA A 58 0.50 -1.92 -2.33
C ALA A 58 1.81 -2.37 -2.97
N SER A 59 2.14 -1.77 -4.11
CA SER A 59 3.38 -2.06 -4.83
C SER A 59 4.37 -0.93 -4.60
N ILE A 60 5.56 -1.27 -4.13
CA ILE A 60 6.63 -0.33 -3.82
C ILE A 60 7.69 -0.42 -4.91
N TYR A 61 7.96 0.70 -5.58
CA TYR A 61 8.97 0.81 -6.63
C TYR A 61 10.10 1.70 -6.14
N ALA A 62 11.33 1.25 -6.29
CA ALA A 62 12.49 2.02 -5.88
C ALA A 62 13.68 1.74 -6.82
N PRO A 63 14.71 2.61 -6.83
CA PRO A 63 15.87 2.41 -7.69
C PRO A 63 16.78 1.27 -7.25
N SER A 64 16.63 0.76 -6.04
CA SER A 64 17.41 -0.39 -5.56
C SER A 64 16.54 -1.35 -4.78
N GLN A 65 16.95 -2.61 -4.74
CA GLN A 65 16.23 -3.65 -4.00
C GLN A 65 16.26 -3.37 -2.49
N ILE A 66 17.36 -2.87 -1.98
CA ILE A 66 17.48 -2.54 -0.55
C ILE A 66 16.49 -1.44 -0.17
N LYS A 67 16.42 -0.37 -0.97
CA LYS A 67 15.46 0.71 -0.75
C LYS A 67 14.01 0.23 -0.81
N ALA A 68 13.71 -0.62 -1.79
CA ALA A 68 12.36 -1.18 -1.92
C ALA A 68 12.01 -2.06 -0.73
N ALA A 69 12.94 -2.89 -0.28
CA ALA A 69 12.73 -3.77 0.88
C ALA A 69 12.52 -2.97 2.18
N GLU A 70 13.33 -1.95 2.42
CA GLU A 70 13.20 -1.09 3.59
C GLU A 70 11.86 -0.35 3.58
N ALA A 71 11.46 0.17 2.43
CA ALA A 71 10.19 0.85 2.28
C ALA A 71 9.01 -0.10 2.48
N ALA A 72 9.12 -1.34 2.00
CA ALA A 72 8.07 -2.34 2.18
C ALA A 72 7.86 -2.67 3.66
N ASP A 73 8.94 -2.84 4.41
CA ASP A 73 8.85 -3.08 5.86
C ASP A 73 8.25 -1.89 6.59
N ALA A 74 8.68 -0.67 6.25
CA ALA A 74 8.13 0.54 6.84
C ALA A 74 6.64 0.69 6.50
N LEU A 75 6.26 0.38 5.27
CA LEU A 75 4.86 0.43 4.83
C LEU A 75 3.99 -0.55 5.60
N ALA A 76 4.47 -1.78 5.80
CA ALA A 76 3.72 -2.78 6.55
C ALA A 76 3.44 -2.31 7.98
N LEU A 77 4.44 -1.79 8.67
CA LEU A 77 4.27 -1.25 10.03
C LEU A 77 3.33 -0.05 10.06
N THR A 78 3.45 0.83 9.07
CA THR A 78 2.59 2.01 8.95
C THR A 78 1.13 1.62 8.72
N LEU A 79 0.88 0.61 7.89
CA LEU A 79 -0.48 0.11 7.64
C LEU A 79 -1.09 -0.52 8.88
N ILE A 80 -0.31 -1.25 9.68
CA ILE A 80 -0.78 -1.84 10.93
C ILE A 80 -1.23 -0.75 11.91
N ALA A 81 -0.58 0.41 11.90
CA ALA A 81 -0.93 1.54 12.76
C ALA A 81 -2.13 2.35 12.26
N MET A 82 -2.65 2.06 11.07
CA MET A 82 -3.74 2.82 10.46
C MET A 82 -4.99 2.98 11.34
N PRO A 83 -5.44 1.97 12.11
CA PRO A 83 -6.61 2.13 12.98
C PRO A 83 -6.47 3.23 14.03
N GLU A 84 -5.25 3.60 14.39
CA GLU A 84 -5.00 4.66 15.37
C GLU A 84 -5.20 6.06 14.79
N HIS A 85 -5.21 6.18 13.46
CA HIS A 85 -5.25 7.46 12.74
C HIS A 85 -6.49 7.65 11.87
N VAL A 86 -7.16 6.57 11.50
CA VAL A 86 -8.28 6.62 10.55
C VAL A 86 -9.52 6.04 11.19
N GLU A 87 -10.58 6.85 11.29
CA GLU A 87 -11.87 6.38 11.76
C GLU A 87 -12.44 5.30 10.84
N ASN A 88 -13.21 4.41 11.39
CA ASN A 88 -13.88 3.30 10.68
C ASN A 88 -12.94 2.21 10.17
N VAL A 89 -11.66 2.28 10.49
CA VAL A 89 -10.74 1.16 10.27
C VAL A 89 -10.56 0.45 11.61
N ALA A 90 -11.08 -0.77 11.71
CA ALA A 90 -11.00 -1.54 12.94
C ALA A 90 -9.66 -2.24 13.11
N SER A 91 -9.15 -2.82 12.05
CA SER A 91 -7.85 -3.49 12.07
C SER A 91 -7.28 -3.61 10.66
N VAL A 92 -5.97 -3.80 10.59
CA VAL A 92 -5.25 -4.09 9.35
C VAL A 92 -4.38 -5.31 9.59
N ILE A 93 -4.47 -6.27 8.70
CA ILE A 93 -3.66 -7.49 8.75
C ILE A 93 -2.77 -7.54 7.52
N ILE A 94 -1.47 -7.70 7.75
CA ILE A 94 -0.51 -7.87 6.65
C ILE A 94 -0.45 -9.37 6.33
N ASP A 95 -0.81 -9.72 5.10
CA ASP A 95 -0.79 -11.11 4.66
C ASP A 95 0.60 -11.52 4.17
N THR A 96 1.20 -10.73 3.30
CA THR A 96 2.53 -11.02 2.75
C THR A 96 3.28 -9.73 2.42
N VAL A 97 4.60 -9.80 2.53
CA VAL A 97 5.52 -8.80 2.00
C VAL A 97 6.51 -9.57 1.14
N THR A 98 6.42 -9.40 -0.18
CA THR A 98 7.21 -10.21 -1.11
C THR A 98 7.90 -9.36 -2.16
N ILE A 99 9.03 -9.86 -2.66
CA ILE A 99 9.64 -9.30 -3.86
C ILE A 99 8.76 -9.69 -5.06
N TYR A 100 8.49 -8.73 -5.92
CA TYR A 100 7.60 -8.96 -7.06
C TYR A 100 8.09 -8.16 -8.27
N PRO A 101 9.02 -8.72 -9.05
CA PRO A 101 9.60 -8.01 -10.19
C PRO A 101 8.52 -7.59 -11.19
N ASP A 102 8.64 -6.37 -11.70
CA ASP A 102 7.73 -5.85 -12.71
C ASP A 102 8.31 -6.14 -14.10
N PRO A 103 7.67 -7.00 -14.90
CA PRO A 103 8.18 -7.34 -16.22
C PRO A 103 8.13 -6.17 -17.21
N ASP A 104 7.25 -5.18 -16.96
CA ASP A 104 7.08 -4.03 -17.86
C ASP A 104 8.08 -2.91 -17.57
N THR A 105 8.70 -2.92 -16.39
CA THR A 105 9.69 -1.92 -15.98
C THR A 105 10.90 -2.62 -15.35
N PRO A 106 11.76 -3.27 -16.19
CA PRO A 106 12.85 -4.11 -15.68
C PRO A 106 13.88 -3.35 -14.85
N TYR A 107 13.85 -2.03 -14.87
CA TYR A 107 14.77 -1.21 -14.10
C TYR A 107 14.27 -0.84 -12.71
N HIS A 108 13.02 -1.17 -12.39
CA HIS A 108 12.48 -0.91 -11.06
C HIS A 108 12.52 -2.17 -10.22
N HIS A 109 13.00 -2.03 -9.00
CA HIS A 109 12.87 -3.08 -8.00
C HIS A 109 11.52 -2.90 -7.33
N ARG A 110 10.71 -3.95 -7.35
CA ARG A 110 9.35 -3.89 -6.82
C ARG A 110 9.14 -4.90 -5.72
N PHE A 111 8.62 -4.42 -4.59
CA PHE A 111 8.04 -5.26 -3.54
C PHE A 111 6.54 -5.08 -3.53
N MET A 112 5.83 -6.08 -3.05
CA MET A 112 4.39 -6.02 -2.91
C MET A 112 4.01 -6.36 -1.48
N VAL A 113 3.17 -5.52 -0.89
CA VAL A 113 2.57 -5.77 0.42
C VAL A 113 1.10 -6.09 0.19
N ASN A 114 0.69 -7.30 0.50
CA ASN A 114 -0.71 -7.71 0.45
C ASN A 114 -1.28 -7.62 1.85
N PHE A 115 -2.43 -6.94 1.98
CA PHE A 115 -3.00 -6.69 3.29
C PHE A 115 -4.52 -6.66 3.21
N ARG A 116 -5.15 -6.80 4.37
CA ARG A 116 -6.61 -6.73 4.51
C ARG A 116 -6.96 -5.66 5.51
N ILE A 117 -7.99 -4.89 5.18
CA ILE A 117 -8.54 -3.87 6.06
C ILE A 117 -9.92 -4.30 6.49
N TYR A 118 -10.16 -4.30 7.79
CA TYR A 118 -11.44 -4.63 8.40
C TYR A 118 -12.13 -3.36 8.84
N THR A 119 -13.37 -3.15 8.35
CA THR A 119 -14.20 -2.03 8.77
C THR A 119 -15.53 -2.55 9.28
N PRO A 120 -16.16 -1.86 10.26
CA PRO A 120 -17.54 -2.21 10.65
C PRO A 120 -18.49 -1.86 9.51
N LEU A 121 -19.58 -2.59 9.44
CA LEU A 121 -20.65 -2.27 8.49
C LEU A 121 -21.40 -1.01 8.92
#